data_fce7ce131ebd92b91d0f9dca733a6fba
#
_entry.id   fce7ce131ebd92b91d0f9dca733a6fba
#
_cell.length_a   1.000
_cell.length_b   1.000
_cell.length_c   1.000
_cell.angle_alpha   90.00
_cell.angle_beta   90.00
_cell.angle_gamma   90.00
#
_symmetry.space_group_name_H-M   'P 1'
#
loop_
_entity.id
_entity.type
_entity.pdbx_description
1 polymer ?
#
loop_
_entity_poly.entity_id
_entity_poly.type
_entity_poly.pdbx_seq_one_letter_code
_entity_poly.pdbx_strand_id
1 'polypeptide(L)'
;MKLTERKKMILIHIAWILALAVILWPLFTIAKYDYPSADDWSFGKYMYRAMQAGEGIAGVFHAIYQTLAQNVWEARFSILILSALQPAAFGEHFYRITPYLMIGSVILSQFLLLRECIAGQAKENRWLILPIGIPMAILQVLYCPYTEESFYWYNGSVNYTFVYSLSLVLLTLYLEIALRETGKAKRVVLTVLACLLAILVGGNNFSTSVSTMCLLICLQILFLICRKDAFRRTWIVTLLETLSVLMCVTSPLTATRLNGNFGGSTANSPLMAIWLSLERTFLNIISWTNLKVLLLLVLLIPFFWKAVRKMNYEFRFPGLFTALTFGVYASQATATIYVDGTMGGGRQGAILWYFYVLWMVANVLYWCGWIAKRVLKAEKSEKADLLAQKYLLRYFAVTGALLAAVVLFGNVQSTTSYRAYRMWRNGWAQAYGAGWEERIAVLKDDSVKNPVFRPLNYVELLMYTDLQPENGYVWVNWACAEYYGKESVTVVAGMTGE
;
A
#
# COMPACT_ATOMS: atom_id res chain seq x y z
N MET A 1 1.25 11.02 43.02
CA MET A 1 -0.05 10.51 42.58
C MET A 1 0.19 9.42 41.54
N LYS A 2 -0.13 8.14 41.81
CA LYS A 2 0.06 7.03 40.86
C LYS A 2 -1.02 7.12 39.76
N LEU A 3 -0.62 7.25 38.51
CA LEU A 3 -1.53 7.22 37.36
C LEU A 3 -2.21 5.84 37.24
N THR A 4 -3.52 5.84 37.04
CA THR A 4 -4.26 4.59 36.76
C THR A 4 -3.85 4.04 35.38
N GLU A 5 -3.98 2.72 35.17
CA GLU A 5 -3.69 2.06 33.85
C GLU A 5 -4.37 2.76 32.70
N ARG A 6 -5.65 3.11 32.85
CA ARG A 6 -6.41 3.82 31.80
C ARG A 6 -5.79 5.17 31.46
N LYS A 7 -5.34 5.95 32.45
CA LYS A 7 -4.69 7.25 32.21
C LYS A 7 -3.35 7.09 31.48
N LYS A 8 -2.54 6.06 31.84
CA LYS A 8 -1.28 5.76 31.14
C LYS A 8 -1.51 5.41 29.68
N MET A 9 -2.50 4.55 29.37
CA MET A 9 -2.84 4.20 28.00
C MET A 9 -3.35 5.40 27.21
N ILE A 10 -4.16 6.27 27.79
CA ILE A 10 -4.62 7.50 27.14
C ILE A 10 -3.43 8.40 26.77
N LEU A 11 -2.45 8.59 27.66
CA LEU A 11 -1.26 9.38 27.37
C LEU A 11 -0.44 8.78 26.22
N ILE A 12 -0.28 7.46 26.19
CA ILE A 12 0.39 6.75 25.10
C ILE A 12 -0.36 6.94 23.78
N HIS A 13 -1.69 6.84 23.77
CA HIS A 13 -2.50 7.08 22.57
C HIS A 13 -2.36 8.51 22.07
N ILE A 14 -2.43 9.51 22.96
CA ILE A 14 -2.26 10.91 22.59
C ILE A 14 -0.87 11.14 21.98
N ALA A 15 0.19 10.62 22.59
CA ALA A 15 1.55 10.76 22.09
C ALA A 15 1.69 10.18 20.66
N TRP A 16 1.12 8.99 20.41
CA TRP A 16 1.15 8.37 19.08
C TRP A 16 0.33 9.14 18.05
N ILE A 17 -0.87 9.61 18.41
CA ILE A 17 -1.72 10.40 17.50
C ILE A 17 -1.00 11.71 17.13
N LEU A 18 -0.38 12.40 18.10
CA LEU A 18 0.40 13.61 17.84
C LEU A 18 1.61 13.32 16.93
N ALA A 19 2.35 12.24 17.20
CA ALA A 19 3.46 11.84 16.36
C ALA A 19 3.02 11.57 14.91
N LEU A 20 1.93 10.84 14.72
CA LEU A 20 1.36 10.58 13.40
C LEU A 20 0.93 11.88 12.71
N ALA A 21 0.25 12.79 13.42
CA ALA A 21 -0.19 14.07 12.88
C ALA A 21 1.00 14.93 12.40
N VAL A 22 2.08 14.99 13.20
CA VAL A 22 3.32 15.72 12.83
C VAL A 22 3.96 15.12 11.57
N ILE A 23 3.97 13.80 11.46
CA ILE A 23 4.55 13.09 10.31
C ILE A 23 3.70 13.29 9.04
N LEU A 24 2.39 13.26 9.15
CA LEU A 24 1.49 13.39 8.00
C LEU A 24 1.31 14.84 7.53
N TRP A 25 1.47 15.81 8.41
CA TRP A 25 1.24 17.22 8.10
C TRP A 25 2.01 17.73 6.87
N PRO A 26 3.34 17.51 6.72
CA PRO A 26 4.06 17.98 5.53
C PRO A 26 3.60 17.29 4.25
N LEU A 27 3.31 15.98 4.31
CA LEU A 27 2.86 15.20 3.17
C LEU A 27 1.51 15.72 2.65
N PHE A 28 0.58 15.99 3.55
CA PHE A 28 -0.72 16.56 3.18
C PHE A 28 -0.65 18.05 2.81
N THR A 29 0.36 18.78 3.31
CA THR A 29 0.57 20.17 2.93
C THR A 29 0.99 20.31 1.46
N ILE A 30 1.84 19.41 0.95
CA ILE A 30 2.25 19.46 -0.46
C ILE A 30 1.21 18.82 -1.40
N ALA A 31 0.29 18.00 -0.89
CA ALA A 31 -0.75 17.35 -1.69
C ALA A 31 -1.61 18.34 -2.51
N LYS A 32 -1.81 19.57 -2.03
CA LYS A 32 -2.54 20.62 -2.74
C LYS A 32 -1.88 21.11 -4.03
N TYR A 33 -0.62 20.72 -4.27
CA TYR A 33 0.13 21.03 -5.48
C TYR A 33 0.33 19.81 -6.38
N ASP A 34 -0.41 18.73 -6.15
CA ASP A 34 -0.32 17.49 -6.89
C ASP A 34 -1.17 17.51 -8.16
N TYR A 35 -0.64 16.99 -9.27
CA TYR A 35 -1.26 16.98 -10.60
C TYR A 35 -1.03 15.67 -11.33
N PRO A 36 -1.92 15.32 -12.31
CA PRO A 36 -1.79 14.11 -13.11
C PRO A 36 -0.48 14.06 -13.89
N SER A 37 0.00 12.85 -14.13
CA SER A 37 1.23 12.59 -14.87
C SER A 37 1.13 11.28 -15.67
N ALA A 38 1.77 11.23 -16.84
CA ALA A 38 1.97 10.01 -17.63
C ALA A 38 0.66 9.21 -17.88
N ASP A 39 0.60 7.99 -17.35
CA ASP A 39 -0.52 7.07 -17.54
C ASP A 39 -1.87 7.59 -17.03
N ASP A 40 -1.87 8.59 -16.14
CA ASP A 40 -3.13 9.19 -15.65
C ASP A 40 -3.92 9.78 -16.82
N TRP A 41 -3.26 10.38 -17.79
CA TRP A 41 -3.92 10.88 -19.01
C TRP A 41 -4.38 9.76 -19.91
N SER A 42 -3.54 8.74 -20.13
CA SER A 42 -3.87 7.62 -21.03
C SER A 42 -5.11 6.86 -20.57
N PHE A 43 -5.18 6.52 -19.29
CA PHE A 43 -6.31 5.76 -18.72
C PHE A 43 -7.49 6.64 -18.35
N GLY A 44 -7.28 7.92 -18.02
CA GLY A 44 -8.32 8.84 -17.59
C GLY A 44 -9.11 9.49 -18.75
N LYS A 45 -8.65 9.40 -19.99
CA LYS A 45 -9.20 10.16 -21.13
C LYS A 45 -10.69 9.94 -21.39
N TYR A 46 -11.18 8.71 -21.31
CA TYR A 46 -12.59 8.43 -21.52
C TYR A 46 -13.46 8.94 -20.38
N MET A 47 -12.98 8.83 -19.16
CA MET A 47 -13.64 9.38 -17.99
C MET A 47 -13.71 10.90 -18.05
N TYR A 48 -12.60 11.57 -18.40
CA TYR A 48 -12.56 13.01 -18.58
C TYR A 48 -13.59 13.49 -19.63
N ARG A 49 -13.64 12.84 -20.79
CA ARG A 49 -14.61 13.17 -21.87
C ARG A 49 -16.06 12.97 -21.40
N ALA A 50 -16.36 11.86 -20.73
CA ALA A 50 -17.70 11.59 -20.20
C ALA A 50 -18.13 12.63 -19.16
N MET A 51 -17.21 13.07 -18.30
CA MET A 51 -17.50 14.11 -17.30
C MET A 51 -17.67 15.49 -17.94
N GLN A 52 -16.86 15.86 -18.93
CA GLN A 52 -17.03 17.09 -19.69
C GLN A 52 -18.35 17.12 -20.48
N ALA A 53 -18.80 15.97 -20.98
CA ALA A 53 -20.10 15.83 -21.67
C ALA A 53 -21.29 15.80 -20.69
N GLY A 54 -21.08 15.79 -19.39
CA GLY A 54 -22.14 15.78 -18.39
C GLY A 54 -22.94 14.46 -18.31
N GLU A 55 -22.34 13.32 -18.72
CA GLU A 55 -23.02 12.02 -18.80
C GLU A 55 -23.36 11.40 -17.42
N GLY A 56 -22.88 11.97 -16.32
CA GLY A 56 -23.17 11.52 -14.96
C GLY A 56 -22.71 10.08 -14.68
N ILE A 57 -23.47 9.34 -13.87
CA ILE A 57 -23.10 7.97 -13.45
C ILE A 57 -23.07 7.00 -14.64
N ALA A 58 -23.94 7.15 -15.63
CA ALA A 58 -23.91 6.31 -16.83
C ALA A 58 -22.59 6.50 -17.61
N GLY A 59 -22.10 7.73 -17.70
CA GLY A 59 -20.81 8.05 -18.30
C GLY A 59 -19.64 7.39 -17.59
N VAL A 60 -19.68 7.25 -16.25
CA VAL A 60 -18.65 6.54 -15.48
C VAL A 60 -18.55 5.07 -15.93
N PHE A 61 -19.68 4.37 -16.00
CA PHE A 61 -19.68 2.97 -16.45
C PHE A 61 -19.28 2.83 -17.93
N HIS A 62 -19.72 3.75 -18.78
CA HIS A 62 -19.36 3.78 -20.18
C HIS A 62 -17.85 4.02 -20.35
N ALA A 63 -17.25 4.96 -19.63
CA ALA A 63 -15.83 5.24 -19.67
C ALA A 63 -14.97 4.06 -19.20
N ILE A 64 -15.38 3.37 -18.12
CA ILE A 64 -14.73 2.13 -17.67
C ILE A 64 -14.80 1.05 -18.77
N TYR A 65 -15.98 0.86 -19.36
CA TYR A 65 -16.17 -0.07 -20.45
C TYR A 65 -15.27 0.27 -21.66
N GLN A 66 -15.19 1.54 -22.08
CA GLN A 66 -14.32 1.97 -23.15
C GLN A 66 -12.85 1.72 -22.83
N THR A 67 -12.41 1.99 -21.60
CA THR A 67 -11.04 1.72 -21.15
C THR A 67 -10.70 0.23 -21.26
N LEU A 68 -11.63 -0.65 -20.90
CA LEU A 68 -11.48 -2.10 -21.02
C LEU A 68 -11.50 -2.56 -22.49
N ALA A 69 -12.47 -2.08 -23.29
CA ALA A 69 -12.71 -2.52 -24.66
C ALA A 69 -11.61 -2.06 -25.64
N GLN A 70 -11.05 -0.88 -25.42
CA GLN A 70 -9.98 -0.33 -26.26
C GLN A 70 -8.57 -0.73 -25.83
N ASN A 71 -8.48 -1.53 -24.76
CA ASN A 71 -7.19 -1.98 -24.26
C ASN A 71 -6.63 -3.14 -25.09
N VAL A 72 -5.42 -2.95 -25.57
CA VAL A 72 -4.68 -3.95 -26.37
C VAL A 72 -3.38 -4.42 -25.70
N TRP A 73 -3.12 -3.97 -24.47
CA TRP A 73 -1.81 -4.10 -23.85
C TRP A 73 -1.84 -4.71 -22.44
N GLU A 74 -2.84 -4.38 -21.62
CA GLU A 74 -2.87 -4.73 -20.21
C GLU A 74 -3.84 -5.91 -19.93
N ALA A 75 -3.30 -7.03 -19.47
CA ALA A 75 -4.08 -8.22 -19.14
C ALA A 75 -4.78 -8.12 -17.77
N ARG A 76 -4.26 -7.27 -16.89
CA ARG A 76 -4.74 -7.13 -15.52
C ARG A 76 -5.92 -6.15 -15.49
N PHE A 77 -7.12 -6.70 -15.67
CA PHE A 77 -8.36 -5.93 -15.89
C PHE A 77 -8.67 -4.93 -14.76
N SER A 78 -8.32 -5.25 -13.51
CA SER A 78 -8.58 -4.34 -12.39
C SER A 78 -7.70 -3.09 -12.41
N ILE A 79 -6.51 -3.15 -13.04
CA ILE A 79 -5.68 -1.97 -13.30
C ILE A 79 -6.44 -0.98 -14.17
N LEU A 80 -7.07 -1.46 -15.25
CA LEU A 80 -7.84 -0.63 -16.17
C LEU A 80 -9.02 0.06 -15.48
N ILE A 81 -9.75 -0.69 -14.64
CA ILE A 81 -10.90 -0.16 -13.90
C ILE A 81 -10.46 0.94 -12.92
N LEU A 82 -9.43 0.67 -12.11
CA LEU A 82 -8.98 1.63 -11.10
C LEU A 82 -8.31 2.85 -11.72
N SER A 83 -7.50 2.66 -12.78
CA SER A 83 -6.82 3.77 -13.46
C SER A 83 -7.78 4.68 -14.22
N ALA A 84 -8.89 4.14 -14.76
CA ALA A 84 -9.93 4.95 -15.38
C ALA A 84 -10.62 5.92 -14.39
N LEU A 85 -10.62 5.60 -13.10
CA LEU A 85 -11.24 6.41 -12.04
C LEU A 85 -10.30 7.51 -11.50
N GLN A 86 -9.26 7.90 -12.24
CA GLN A 86 -8.33 8.91 -11.78
C GLN A 86 -9.05 10.24 -11.46
N PRO A 87 -8.74 10.85 -10.29
CA PRO A 87 -9.55 11.95 -9.75
C PRO A 87 -9.60 13.21 -10.60
N ALA A 88 -8.54 13.54 -11.35
CA ALA A 88 -8.54 14.74 -12.20
C ALA A 88 -9.56 14.67 -13.34
N ALA A 89 -10.04 13.48 -13.71
CA ALA A 89 -11.12 13.35 -14.69
C ALA A 89 -12.45 13.97 -14.22
N PHE A 90 -12.63 14.07 -12.91
CA PHE A 90 -13.80 14.73 -12.29
C PHE A 90 -13.58 16.23 -12.03
N GLY A 91 -12.37 16.72 -12.28
CA GLY A 91 -11.90 18.09 -12.11
C GLY A 91 -10.45 18.10 -11.63
N GLU A 92 -9.58 18.92 -12.24
CA GLU A 92 -8.12 18.87 -12.02
C GLU A 92 -7.75 18.94 -10.53
N HIS A 93 -8.42 19.77 -9.75
CA HIS A 93 -8.13 19.90 -8.32
C HIS A 93 -8.54 18.68 -7.48
N PHE A 94 -9.41 17.80 -8.00
CA PHE A 94 -9.71 16.54 -7.30
C PHE A 94 -8.52 15.59 -7.28
N TYR A 95 -7.55 15.76 -8.17
CA TYR A 95 -6.31 14.96 -8.12
C TYR A 95 -5.60 15.04 -6.76
N ARG A 96 -5.70 16.17 -6.11
CA ARG A 96 -5.13 16.47 -4.77
C ARG A 96 -5.62 15.53 -3.65
N ILE A 97 -6.67 14.74 -3.88
CA ILE A 97 -7.15 13.72 -2.94
C ILE A 97 -6.26 12.47 -2.92
N THR A 98 -5.46 12.25 -3.97
CA THR A 98 -4.65 11.04 -4.16
C THR A 98 -3.79 10.71 -2.93
N PRO A 99 -2.94 11.59 -2.39
CA PRO A 99 -2.13 11.26 -1.23
C PRO A 99 -2.93 10.94 0.03
N TYR A 100 -4.07 11.61 0.23
CA TYR A 100 -4.96 11.33 1.36
C TYR A 100 -5.58 9.93 1.24
N LEU A 101 -6.04 9.56 0.04
CA LEU A 101 -6.62 8.25 -0.23
C LEU A 101 -5.58 7.14 -0.03
N MET A 102 -4.37 7.31 -0.57
CA MET A 102 -3.32 6.29 -0.53
C MET A 102 -2.79 6.08 0.89
N ILE A 103 -2.37 7.14 1.56
CA ILE A 103 -1.86 7.06 2.94
C ILE A 103 -2.99 6.63 3.89
N GLY A 104 -4.20 7.19 3.72
CA GLY A 104 -5.37 6.82 4.52
C GLY A 104 -5.75 5.35 4.37
N SER A 105 -5.70 4.79 3.15
CA SER A 105 -6.01 3.39 2.90
C SER A 105 -5.01 2.44 3.58
N VAL A 106 -3.69 2.74 3.52
CA VAL A 106 -2.66 1.96 4.22
C VAL A 106 -2.91 1.94 5.72
N ILE A 107 -3.17 3.11 6.31
CA ILE A 107 -3.44 3.23 7.75
C ILE A 107 -4.72 2.47 8.12
N LEU A 108 -5.83 2.73 7.42
CA LEU A 108 -7.12 2.15 7.74
C LEU A 108 -7.12 0.62 7.61
N SER A 109 -6.59 0.09 6.50
CA SER A 109 -6.60 -1.35 6.22
C SER A 109 -5.83 -2.15 7.27
N GLN A 110 -4.66 -1.68 7.71
CA GLN A 110 -3.90 -2.34 8.77
C GLN A 110 -4.59 -2.23 10.14
N PHE A 111 -5.28 -1.11 10.44
CA PHE A 111 -6.08 -1.02 11.67
C PHE A 111 -7.24 -2.00 11.67
N LEU A 112 -7.92 -2.20 10.54
CA LEU A 112 -8.98 -3.20 10.39
C LEU A 112 -8.42 -4.60 10.62
N LEU A 113 -7.28 -4.93 10.03
CA LEU A 113 -6.63 -6.23 10.21
C LEU A 113 -6.17 -6.45 11.65
N LEU A 114 -5.54 -5.47 12.28
CA LEU A 114 -5.14 -5.54 13.70
C LEU A 114 -6.35 -5.70 14.62
N ARG A 115 -7.44 -4.98 14.34
CA ARG A 115 -8.69 -5.14 15.09
C ARG A 115 -9.20 -6.58 15.01
N GLU A 116 -9.19 -7.19 13.83
CA GLU A 116 -9.63 -8.56 13.64
C GLU A 116 -8.70 -9.57 14.33
N CYS A 117 -7.41 -9.44 14.14
CA CYS A 117 -6.43 -10.37 14.70
C CYS A 117 -6.28 -10.25 16.22
N ILE A 118 -6.33 -9.04 16.78
CA ILE A 118 -6.01 -8.79 18.19
C ILE A 118 -7.29 -8.65 19.04
N ALA A 119 -8.17 -7.71 18.70
CA ALA A 119 -9.40 -7.47 19.46
C ALA A 119 -10.50 -8.49 19.14
N GLY A 120 -10.45 -9.09 17.95
CA GLY A 120 -11.32 -10.18 17.55
C GLY A 120 -11.18 -11.42 18.42
N GLN A 121 -9.99 -11.70 18.88
CA GLN A 121 -9.69 -12.81 19.78
C GLN A 121 -9.96 -12.48 21.28
N ALA A 122 -9.90 -11.18 21.64
CA ALA A 122 -10.18 -10.71 22.99
C ALA A 122 -10.62 -9.24 22.93
N LYS A 123 -11.92 -8.97 23.19
CA LYS A 123 -12.50 -7.61 23.08
C LYS A 123 -11.77 -6.56 23.93
N GLU A 124 -11.18 -6.98 25.03
CA GLU A 124 -10.41 -6.16 25.96
C GLU A 124 -9.13 -5.60 25.31
N ASN A 125 -8.60 -6.26 24.27
CA ASN A 125 -7.41 -5.86 23.55
C ASN A 125 -7.63 -4.66 22.60
N ARG A 126 -8.85 -4.15 22.45
CA ARG A 126 -9.15 -3.00 21.58
C ARG A 126 -8.27 -1.76 21.85
N TRP A 127 -7.86 -1.58 23.10
CA TRP A 127 -6.98 -0.47 23.50
C TRP A 127 -5.52 -0.64 23.04
N LEU A 128 -5.15 -1.83 22.53
CA LEU A 128 -3.81 -2.12 22.03
C LEU A 128 -3.67 -1.88 20.52
N ILE A 129 -4.79 -1.67 19.82
CA ILE A 129 -4.78 -1.46 18.37
C ILE A 129 -4.00 -0.19 18.00
N LEU A 130 -4.28 0.94 18.66
CA LEU A 130 -3.60 2.21 18.39
C LEU A 130 -2.09 2.16 18.70
N PRO A 131 -1.63 1.72 19.88
CA PRO A 131 -0.19 1.69 20.18
C PRO A 131 0.59 0.65 19.40
N ILE A 132 -0.05 -0.27 18.69
CA ILE A 132 0.58 -1.19 17.75
C ILE A 132 0.49 -0.64 16.32
N GLY A 133 -0.69 -0.20 15.89
CA GLY A 133 -0.95 0.19 14.50
C GLY A 133 -0.33 1.53 14.11
N ILE A 134 -0.31 2.53 14.99
CA ILE A 134 0.27 3.84 14.66
C ILE A 134 1.79 3.74 14.40
N PRO A 135 2.61 3.09 15.25
CA PRO A 135 4.03 2.92 14.96
C PRO A 135 4.31 2.18 13.64
N MET A 136 3.50 1.16 13.32
CA MET A 136 3.58 0.48 12.02
C MET A 136 3.32 1.45 10.87
N ALA A 137 2.23 2.24 10.96
CA ALA A 137 1.87 3.23 9.96
C ALA A 137 2.96 4.30 9.79
N ILE A 138 3.51 4.79 10.91
CA ILE A 138 4.63 5.74 10.91
C ILE A 138 5.83 5.15 10.16
N LEU A 139 6.21 3.92 10.45
CA LEU A 139 7.35 3.28 9.80
C LEU A 139 7.10 3.10 8.30
N GLN A 140 5.91 2.66 7.92
CA GLN A 140 5.54 2.45 6.52
C GLN A 140 5.52 3.76 5.73
N VAL A 141 4.99 4.84 6.29
CA VAL A 141 4.88 6.13 5.61
C VAL A 141 6.22 6.89 5.62
N LEU A 142 6.89 6.95 6.79
CA LEU A 142 8.08 7.77 6.98
C LEU A 142 9.29 7.30 6.16
N TYR A 143 9.37 6.00 5.88
CA TYR A 143 10.46 5.37 5.12
C TYR A 143 9.95 4.67 3.85
N CYS A 144 8.80 5.10 3.32
CA CYS A 144 8.27 4.58 2.06
C CYS A 144 9.26 4.88 0.92
N PRO A 145 9.81 3.86 0.26
CA PRO A 145 10.61 4.08 -0.93
C PRO A 145 9.72 4.55 -2.09
N TYR A 146 10.28 5.34 -3.00
CA TYR A 146 9.58 5.83 -4.19
C TYR A 146 8.22 6.48 -3.85
N THR A 147 8.27 7.50 -2.98
CA THR A 147 7.11 8.15 -2.38
C THR A 147 6.17 8.75 -3.43
N GLU A 148 6.73 9.31 -4.51
CA GLU A 148 6.01 9.88 -5.65
C GLU A 148 5.11 8.83 -6.32
N GLU A 149 5.63 7.64 -6.61
CA GLU A 149 4.87 6.54 -7.21
C GLU A 149 3.92 5.84 -6.24
N SER A 150 4.16 6.02 -4.94
CA SER A 150 3.42 5.31 -3.90
C SER A 150 2.26 6.09 -3.33
N PHE A 151 2.33 7.44 -3.33
CA PHE A 151 1.32 8.27 -2.70
C PHE A 151 0.78 9.38 -3.58
N TYR A 152 1.56 9.93 -4.53
CA TYR A 152 1.19 11.12 -5.30
C TYR A 152 0.77 10.78 -6.72
N TRP A 153 1.54 10.00 -7.47
CA TRP A 153 1.14 9.59 -8.80
C TRP A 153 0.00 8.56 -8.74
N TYR A 154 -1.21 8.96 -9.16
CA TYR A 154 -2.42 8.16 -8.98
C TYR A 154 -2.33 6.78 -9.63
N ASN A 155 -1.97 6.69 -10.92
CA ASN A 155 -1.93 5.41 -11.62
C ASN A 155 -0.93 4.42 -11.01
N GLY A 156 0.22 4.92 -10.54
CA GLY A 156 1.18 4.12 -9.79
C GLY A 156 0.61 3.67 -8.44
N SER A 157 0.13 4.61 -7.66
CA SER A 157 -0.29 4.37 -6.27
C SER A 157 -1.59 3.57 -6.15
N VAL A 158 -2.59 3.82 -7.01
CA VAL A 158 -3.88 3.11 -6.95
C VAL A 158 -3.72 1.62 -7.24
N ASN A 159 -2.85 1.26 -8.19
CA ASN A 159 -2.64 -0.13 -8.59
C ASN A 159 -1.67 -0.88 -7.68
N TYR A 160 -0.95 -0.19 -6.80
CA TYR A 160 0.01 -0.81 -5.89
C TYR A 160 -0.34 -0.55 -4.43
N THR A 161 -0.21 0.67 -3.93
CA THR A 161 -0.48 1.02 -2.52
C THR A 161 -1.94 0.80 -2.13
N PHE A 162 -2.88 1.23 -2.97
CA PHE A 162 -4.30 1.05 -2.68
C PHE A 162 -4.70 -0.43 -2.76
N VAL A 163 -4.22 -1.18 -3.76
CA VAL A 163 -4.51 -2.62 -3.88
C VAL A 163 -3.85 -3.43 -2.75
N TYR A 164 -2.65 -3.06 -2.29
CA TYR A 164 -2.12 -3.60 -1.02
C TYR A 164 -3.11 -3.39 0.13
N SER A 165 -3.66 -2.18 0.26
CA SER A 165 -4.64 -1.88 1.31
C SER A 165 -5.91 -2.71 1.15
N LEU A 166 -6.42 -2.89 -0.08
CA LEU A 166 -7.57 -3.75 -0.37
C LEU A 166 -7.28 -5.22 -0.05
N SER A 167 -6.06 -5.71 -0.27
CA SER A 167 -5.69 -7.08 0.10
C SER A 167 -5.74 -7.31 1.61
N LEU A 168 -5.39 -6.31 2.42
CA LEU A 168 -5.53 -6.38 3.88
C LEU A 168 -7.01 -6.33 4.32
N VAL A 169 -7.85 -5.55 3.63
CA VAL A 169 -9.30 -5.54 3.87
C VAL A 169 -9.89 -6.91 3.50
N LEU A 170 -9.51 -7.47 2.35
CA LEU A 170 -9.90 -8.81 1.94
C LEU A 170 -9.52 -9.86 3.01
N LEU A 171 -8.27 -9.83 3.48
CA LEU A 171 -7.83 -10.73 4.55
C LEU A 171 -8.63 -10.53 5.84
N THR A 172 -8.96 -9.28 6.19
CA THR A 172 -9.79 -8.97 7.36
C THR A 172 -11.18 -9.61 7.25
N LEU A 173 -11.87 -9.42 6.10
CA LEU A 173 -13.19 -10.02 5.84
C LEU A 173 -13.11 -11.55 5.82
N TYR A 174 -12.07 -12.08 5.20
CA TYR A 174 -11.84 -13.53 5.11
C TYR A 174 -11.69 -14.14 6.52
N LEU A 175 -10.92 -13.52 7.40
CA LEU A 175 -10.76 -13.98 8.78
C LEU A 175 -12.05 -13.80 9.60
N GLU A 176 -12.81 -12.73 9.41
CA GLU A 176 -14.10 -12.51 10.08
C GLU A 176 -15.11 -13.59 9.66
N ILE A 177 -15.22 -13.92 8.36
CA ILE A 177 -16.08 -14.98 7.83
C ILE A 177 -15.68 -16.35 8.38
N ALA A 178 -14.37 -16.63 8.43
CA ALA A 178 -13.82 -17.90 8.86
C ALA A 178 -13.99 -18.17 10.35
N LEU A 179 -13.71 -17.15 11.18
CA LEU A 179 -13.46 -17.32 12.60
C LEU A 179 -14.59 -16.84 13.51
N ARG A 180 -15.53 -16.03 12.97
CA ARG A 180 -16.60 -15.48 13.81
C ARG A 180 -17.95 -16.09 13.53
N GLU A 181 -18.72 -16.25 14.59
CA GLU A 181 -20.13 -16.57 14.49
C GLU A 181 -20.92 -15.28 14.21
N THR A 182 -21.44 -15.16 12.98
CA THR A 182 -22.25 -14.03 12.53
C THR A 182 -23.60 -14.52 12.03
N GLY A 183 -24.63 -13.69 12.12
CA GLY A 183 -25.95 -13.99 11.56
C GLY A 183 -25.87 -14.23 10.04
N LYS A 184 -26.78 -15.04 9.48
CA LYS A 184 -26.77 -15.44 8.05
C LYS A 184 -26.70 -14.24 7.11
N ALA A 185 -27.53 -13.21 7.30
CA ALA A 185 -27.57 -12.02 6.44
C ALA A 185 -26.22 -11.27 6.45
N LYS A 186 -25.65 -11.03 7.63
CA LYS A 186 -24.32 -10.39 7.74
C LYS A 186 -23.25 -11.22 7.03
N ARG A 187 -23.26 -12.54 7.20
CA ARG A 187 -22.29 -13.43 6.54
C ARG A 187 -22.36 -13.35 5.03
N VAL A 188 -23.58 -13.35 4.46
CA VAL A 188 -23.78 -13.20 3.02
C VAL A 188 -23.18 -11.88 2.53
N VAL A 189 -23.49 -10.76 3.18
CA VAL A 189 -22.93 -9.45 2.81
C VAL A 189 -21.40 -9.46 2.86
N LEU A 190 -20.80 -9.96 3.94
CA LEU A 190 -19.35 -10.06 4.06
C LEU A 190 -18.73 -10.93 2.98
N THR A 191 -19.37 -12.06 2.65
CA THR A 191 -18.91 -12.97 1.59
C THR A 191 -18.98 -12.31 0.22
N VAL A 192 -20.08 -11.63 -0.11
CA VAL A 192 -20.19 -10.89 -1.39
C VAL A 192 -19.10 -9.81 -1.50
N LEU A 193 -18.90 -9.01 -0.44
CA LEU A 193 -17.83 -8.01 -0.43
C LEU A 193 -16.44 -8.64 -0.56
N ALA A 194 -16.18 -9.75 0.12
CA ALA A 194 -14.91 -10.46 0.01
C ALA A 194 -14.69 -11.05 -1.39
N CYS A 195 -15.76 -11.57 -2.04
CA CYS A 195 -15.68 -12.05 -3.42
C CYS A 195 -15.37 -10.93 -4.43
N LEU A 196 -16.01 -9.76 -4.29
CA LEU A 196 -15.75 -8.61 -5.13
C LEU A 196 -14.30 -8.12 -4.96
N LEU A 197 -13.82 -8.04 -3.71
CA LEU A 197 -12.42 -7.67 -3.43
C LEU A 197 -11.43 -8.73 -3.95
N ALA A 198 -11.74 -10.02 -3.85
CA ALA A 198 -10.91 -11.09 -4.37
C ALA A 198 -10.74 -10.97 -5.89
N ILE A 199 -11.83 -10.72 -6.62
CA ILE A 199 -11.76 -10.48 -8.07
C ILE A 199 -10.90 -9.25 -8.38
N LEU A 200 -11.09 -8.17 -7.64
CA LEU A 200 -10.37 -6.92 -7.87
C LEU A 200 -8.87 -7.03 -7.52
N VAL A 201 -8.52 -7.66 -6.41
CA VAL A 201 -7.12 -7.86 -5.99
C VAL A 201 -6.42 -8.85 -6.92
N GLY A 202 -7.05 -9.99 -7.21
CA GLY A 202 -6.51 -11.02 -8.11
C GLY A 202 -6.30 -10.54 -9.54
N GLY A 203 -7.15 -9.63 -10.02
CA GLY A 203 -7.06 -9.01 -11.36
C GLY A 203 -6.10 -7.82 -11.45
N ASN A 204 -5.27 -7.55 -10.45
CA ASN A 204 -4.41 -6.38 -10.39
C ASN A 204 -2.90 -6.74 -10.48
N ASN A 205 -2.00 -5.95 -9.91
CA ASN A 205 -0.56 -6.16 -9.98
C ASN A 205 -0.14 -7.54 -9.43
N PHE A 206 0.73 -8.24 -10.14
CA PHE A 206 1.12 -9.61 -9.80
C PHE A 206 1.81 -9.75 -8.43
N SER A 207 2.46 -8.70 -7.92
CA SER A 207 3.10 -8.77 -6.61
C SER A 207 2.09 -8.95 -5.48
N THR A 208 1.03 -8.14 -5.47
CA THR A 208 -0.02 -8.25 -4.45
C THR A 208 -0.95 -9.43 -4.72
N SER A 209 -1.36 -9.66 -5.98
CA SER A 209 -2.31 -10.72 -6.31
C SER A 209 -1.74 -12.12 -6.04
N VAL A 210 -0.51 -12.42 -6.49
CA VAL A 210 0.12 -13.72 -6.25
C VAL A 210 0.37 -13.95 -4.75
N SER A 211 0.84 -12.96 -4.01
CA SER A 211 1.04 -13.12 -2.56
C SER A 211 -0.27 -13.30 -1.80
N THR A 212 -1.33 -12.60 -2.20
CA THR A 212 -2.67 -12.77 -1.62
C THR A 212 -3.22 -14.16 -1.93
N MET A 213 -3.13 -14.61 -3.17
CA MET A 213 -3.51 -15.96 -3.59
C MET A 213 -2.77 -17.02 -2.76
N CYS A 214 -1.44 -16.93 -2.66
CA CYS A 214 -0.64 -17.86 -1.85
C CYS A 214 -1.08 -17.88 -0.38
N LEU A 215 -1.32 -16.71 0.21
CA LEU A 215 -1.80 -16.59 1.59
C LEU A 215 -3.17 -17.25 1.78
N LEU A 216 -4.15 -16.96 0.89
CA LEU A 216 -5.49 -17.52 0.98
C LEU A 216 -5.48 -19.05 0.77
N ILE A 217 -4.67 -19.56 -0.15
CA ILE A 217 -4.49 -21.01 -0.35
C ILE A 217 -3.89 -21.66 0.91
N CYS A 218 -2.83 -21.07 1.50
CA CYS A 218 -2.25 -21.57 2.74
C CYS A 218 -3.28 -21.60 3.88
N LEU A 219 -4.07 -20.54 4.04
CA LEU A 219 -5.15 -20.48 5.04
C LEU A 219 -6.24 -21.52 4.74
N GLN A 220 -6.58 -21.72 3.48
CA GLN A 220 -7.60 -22.69 3.06
C GLN A 220 -7.16 -24.13 3.36
N ILE A 221 -5.89 -24.47 3.11
CA ILE A 221 -5.32 -25.76 3.49
C ILE A 221 -5.35 -25.94 5.01
N LEU A 222 -4.95 -24.91 5.75
CA LEU A 222 -5.00 -24.93 7.22
C LEU A 222 -6.42 -25.13 7.75
N PHE A 223 -7.42 -24.46 7.16
CA PHE A 223 -8.81 -24.62 7.53
C PHE A 223 -9.37 -26.00 7.15
N LEU A 224 -8.97 -26.56 6.02
CA LEU A 224 -9.34 -27.92 5.64
C LEU A 224 -8.89 -28.95 6.68
N ILE A 225 -7.68 -28.78 7.22
CA ILE A 225 -7.08 -29.68 8.21
C ILE A 225 -7.67 -29.44 9.61
N CYS A 226 -7.80 -28.18 10.03
CA CYS A 226 -8.06 -27.83 11.43
C CYS A 226 -9.50 -27.36 11.70
N ARG A 227 -10.21 -26.80 10.70
CA ARG A 227 -11.51 -26.12 10.89
C ARG A 227 -12.39 -26.22 9.62
N LYS A 228 -12.97 -27.38 9.37
CA LYS A 228 -13.79 -27.65 8.16
C LYS A 228 -14.91 -26.62 7.90
N ASP A 229 -15.49 -26.03 8.95
CA ASP A 229 -16.54 -25.00 8.78
C ASP A 229 -15.96 -23.70 8.24
N ALA A 230 -14.78 -23.30 8.68
CA ALA A 230 -14.08 -22.13 8.14
C ALA A 230 -13.73 -22.35 6.65
N PHE A 231 -13.25 -23.57 6.30
CA PHE A 231 -13.01 -23.96 4.92
C PHE A 231 -14.27 -23.77 4.05
N ARG A 232 -15.42 -24.31 4.49
CA ARG A 232 -16.69 -24.22 3.76
C ARG A 232 -17.22 -22.79 3.61
N ARG A 233 -16.88 -21.91 4.55
CA ARG A 233 -17.32 -20.49 4.53
C ARG A 233 -16.49 -19.63 3.59
N THR A 234 -15.23 -19.99 3.31
CA THR A 234 -14.25 -19.11 2.65
C THR A 234 -13.74 -19.62 1.30
N TRP A 235 -14.00 -20.89 0.93
CA TRP A 235 -13.45 -21.48 -0.29
C TRP A 235 -13.76 -20.70 -1.57
N ILE A 236 -14.97 -20.13 -1.67
CA ILE A 236 -15.37 -19.38 -2.86
C ILE A 236 -14.53 -18.10 -3.05
N VAL A 237 -14.16 -17.44 -1.97
CA VAL A 237 -13.30 -16.25 -1.99
C VAL A 237 -11.91 -16.62 -2.51
N THR A 238 -11.33 -17.72 -1.99
CA THR A 238 -10.03 -18.24 -2.46
C THR A 238 -10.07 -18.66 -3.92
N LEU A 239 -11.17 -19.31 -4.34
CA LEU A 239 -11.37 -19.72 -5.73
C LEU A 239 -11.41 -18.52 -6.68
N LEU A 240 -12.18 -17.49 -6.36
CA LEU A 240 -12.32 -16.29 -7.21
C LEU A 240 -11.01 -15.49 -7.30
N GLU A 241 -10.27 -15.36 -6.20
CA GLU A 241 -8.92 -14.75 -6.21
C GLU A 241 -8.00 -15.53 -7.15
N THR A 242 -7.93 -16.86 -6.98
CA THR A 242 -7.09 -17.74 -7.80
C THR A 242 -7.46 -17.68 -9.28
N LEU A 243 -8.77 -17.75 -9.60
CA LEU A 243 -9.23 -17.66 -10.99
C LEU A 243 -8.89 -16.30 -11.62
N SER A 244 -9.01 -15.21 -10.88
CA SER A 244 -8.66 -13.87 -11.36
C SER A 244 -7.16 -13.75 -11.67
N VAL A 245 -6.30 -14.28 -10.80
CA VAL A 245 -4.84 -14.33 -11.06
C VAL A 245 -4.55 -15.19 -12.30
N LEU A 246 -5.12 -16.39 -12.38
CA LEU A 246 -4.90 -17.29 -13.51
C LEU A 246 -5.37 -16.67 -14.83
N MET A 247 -6.52 -16.00 -14.84
CA MET A 247 -7.03 -15.30 -16.01
C MET A 247 -6.06 -14.24 -16.50
N CYS A 248 -5.46 -13.45 -15.60
CA CYS A 248 -4.46 -12.47 -15.97
C CYS A 248 -3.16 -13.10 -16.49
N VAL A 249 -2.66 -14.14 -15.82
CA VAL A 249 -1.40 -14.82 -16.20
C VAL A 249 -1.53 -15.53 -17.57
N THR A 250 -2.66 -16.17 -17.85
CA THR A 250 -2.89 -16.93 -19.08
C THR A 250 -3.43 -16.06 -20.24
N SER A 251 -3.68 -14.78 -20.00
CA SER A 251 -4.18 -13.86 -21.02
C SER A 251 -3.20 -13.72 -22.18
N PRO A 252 -3.68 -13.71 -23.45
CA PRO A 252 -2.84 -13.38 -24.60
C PRO A 252 -2.16 -12.01 -24.51
N LEU A 253 -2.80 -11.04 -23.84
CA LEU A 253 -2.21 -9.71 -23.61
C LEU A 253 -0.96 -9.75 -22.72
N THR A 254 -0.85 -10.70 -21.80
CA THR A 254 0.39 -10.92 -21.04
C THR A 254 1.54 -11.34 -21.93
N ALA A 255 1.29 -12.21 -22.90
CA ALA A 255 2.28 -12.61 -23.91
C ALA A 255 2.63 -11.44 -24.83
N THR A 256 1.65 -10.66 -25.28
CA THR A 256 1.88 -9.45 -26.10
C THR A 256 2.80 -8.46 -25.37
N ARG A 257 2.53 -8.22 -24.10
CA ARG A 257 3.37 -7.34 -23.25
C ARG A 257 4.77 -7.89 -23.03
N LEU A 258 4.91 -9.21 -22.83
CA LEU A 258 6.21 -9.86 -22.71
C LEU A 258 7.02 -9.68 -24.00
N ASN A 259 6.39 -9.87 -25.16
CA ASN A 259 7.02 -9.67 -26.45
C ASN A 259 7.46 -8.22 -26.67
N GLY A 260 6.59 -7.25 -26.38
CA GLY A 260 6.87 -5.84 -26.57
C GLY A 260 7.93 -5.25 -25.65
N ASN A 261 7.89 -5.60 -24.36
CA ASN A 261 8.82 -5.03 -23.37
C ASN A 261 10.12 -5.81 -23.22
N PHE A 262 10.10 -7.13 -23.48
CA PHE A 262 11.22 -8.04 -23.15
C PHE A 262 11.63 -8.96 -24.32
N GLY A 263 11.19 -8.65 -25.54
CA GLY A 263 11.54 -9.43 -26.74
C GLY A 263 11.05 -10.89 -26.70
N GLY A 264 10.00 -11.18 -25.93
CA GLY A 264 9.41 -12.52 -25.81
C GLY A 264 10.17 -13.50 -24.91
N SER A 265 11.26 -13.07 -24.28
CA SER A 265 12.05 -13.90 -23.38
C SER A 265 11.84 -13.48 -21.91
N THR A 266 11.99 -14.43 -21.01
CA THR A 266 12.00 -14.19 -19.55
C THR A 266 13.43 -14.28 -19.03
N ALA A 267 13.76 -13.47 -18.02
CA ALA A 267 15.10 -13.43 -17.44
C ALA A 267 15.47 -14.73 -16.72
N ASN A 268 14.47 -15.42 -16.13
CA ASN A 268 14.69 -16.63 -15.36
C ASN A 268 13.64 -17.71 -15.68
N SER A 269 13.98 -18.98 -15.44
CA SER A 269 12.99 -20.05 -15.41
C SER A 269 12.07 -19.89 -14.17
N PRO A 270 10.85 -20.47 -14.18
CA PRO A 270 9.92 -20.37 -13.04
C PRO A 270 10.52 -20.85 -11.71
N LEU A 271 11.24 -21.98 -11.71
CA LEU A 271 11.86 -22.51 -10.49
C LEU A 271 13.00 -21.60 -10.00
N MET A 272 13.80 -21.06 -10.93
CA MET A 272 14.87 -20.12 -10.59
C MET A 272 14.31 -18.81 -10.06
N ALA A 273 13.20 -18.32 -10.60
CA ALA A 273 12.53 -17.12 -10.10
C ALA A 273 11.99 -17.31 -8.67
N ILE A 274 11.45 -18.49 -8.34
CA ILE A 274 11.02 -18.81 -6.98
C ILE A 274 12.23 -18.83 -6.04
N TRP A 275 13.32 -19.51 -6.41
CA TRP A 275 14.53 -19.55 -5.59
C TRP A 275 15.12 -18.17 -5.35
N LEU A 276 15.31 -17.39 -6.39
CA LEU A 276 15.83 -16.02 -6.30
C LEU A 276 14.90 -15.09 -5.52
N SER A 277 13.58 -15.30 -5.56
CA SER A 277 12.65 -14.50 -4.75
C SER A 277 12.82 -14.79 -3.26
N LEU A 278 13.05 -16.03 -2.86
CA LEU A 278 13.37 -16.39 -1.47
C LEU A 278 14.71 -15.79 -1.03
N GLU A 279 15.76 -15.98 -1.82
CA GLU A 279 17.10 -15.46 -1.53
C GLU A 279 17.11 -13.93 -1.38
N ARG A 280 16.62 -13.22 -2.39
CA ARG A 280 16.65 -11.75 -2.41
C ARG A 280 15.73 -11.13 -1.37
N THR A 281 14.59 -11.76 -1.08
CA THR A 281 13.73 -11.31 0.01
C THR A 281 14.42 -11.47 1.36
N PHE A 282 15.16 -12.55 1.58
CA PHE A 282 15.96 -12.75 2.78
C PHE A 282 17.04 -11.65 2.93
N LEU A 283 17.76 -11.35 1.85
CA LEU A 283 18.75 -10.27 1.83
C LEU A 283 18.12 -8.90 2.07
N ASN A 284 16.94 -8.65 1.52
CA ASN A 284 16.17 -7.42 1.78
C ASN A 284 15.78 -7.29 3.25
N ILE A 285 15.32 -8.36 3.89
CA ILE A 285 15.01 -8.36 5.32
C ILE A 285 16.24 -7.95 6.13
N ILE A 286 17.41 -8.52 5.84
CA ILE A 286 18.67 -8.17 6.52
C ILE A 286 18.98 -6.68 6.32
N SER A 287 18.93 -6.20 5.08
CA SER A 287 19.23 -4.81 4.72
C SER A 287 18.29 -3.80 5.37
N TRP A 288 17.00 -4.12 5.46
CA TRP A 288 15.99 -3.23 6.03
C TRP A 288 15.88 -3.30 7.55
N THR A 289 16.37 -4.40 8.17
CA THR A 289 16.37 -4.57 9.62
C THR A 289 17.50 -3.76 10.25
N ASN A 290 17.29 -2.48 10.40
CA ASN A 290 18.23 -1.53 11.00
C ASN A 290 17.80 -1.15 12.43
N LEU A 291 18.63 -0.35 13.11
CA LEU A 291 18.39 0.05 14.50
C LEU A 291 17.01 0.69 14.73
N LYS A 292 16.48 1.46 13.74
CA LYS A 292 15.16 2.08 13.84
C LYS A 292 14.04 1.04 13.91
N VAL A 293 14.11 0.04 13.06
CA VAL A 293 13.14 -1.09 13.03
C VAL A 293 13.26 -1.89 14.32
N LEU A 294 14.47 -2.22 14.75
CA LEU A 294 14.70 -2.97 16.00
C LEU A 294 14.17 -2.22 17.23
N LEU A 295 14.44 -0.93 17.35
CA LEU A 295 13.91 -0.12 18.45
C LEU A 295 12.39 -0.02 18.42
N LEU A 296 11.79 0.08 17.23
CA LEU A 296 10.33 0.04 17.10
C LEU A 296 9.75 -1.29 17.58
N LEU A 297 10.34 -2.42 17.16
CA LEU A 297 9.88 -3.74 17.59
C LEU A 297 10.04 -3.91 19.11
N VAL A 298 11.17 -3.48 19.67
CA VAL A 298 11.39 -3.46 21.14
C VAL A 298 10.32 -2.62 21.83
N LEU A 299 10.01 -1.43 21.31
CA LEU A 299 8.96 -0.56 21.85
C LEU A 299 7.58 -1.24 21.87
N LEU A 300 7.30 -2.12 20.89
CA LEU A 300 6.02 -2.82 20.75
C LEU A 300 5.90 -4.08 21.63
N ILE A 301 7.00 -4.66 22.11
CA ILE A 301 6.99 -5.93 22.92
C ILE A 301 6.00 -5.89 24.08
N PRO A 302 5.91 -4.86 24.95
CA PRO A 302 4.97 -4.86 26.06
C PRO A 302 3.50 -4.89 25.62
N PHE A 303 3.19 -4.27 24.47
CA PHE A 303 1.84 -4.28 23.92
C PHE A 303 1.51 -5.64 23.31
N PHE A 304 2.45 -6.27 22.62
CA PHE A 304 2.32 -7.65 22.13
C PHE A 304 2.13 -8.63 23.27
N TRP A 305 2.96 -8.54 24.30
CA TRP A 305 2.87 -9.37 25.48
C TRP A 305 1.49 -9.31 26.14
N LYS A 306 0.98 -8.08 26.31
CA LYS A 306 -0.36 -7.84 26.89
C LYS A 306 -1.47 -8.40 25.98
N ALA A 307 -1.33 -8.27 24.67
CA ALA A 307 -2.29 -8.76 23.68
C ALA A 307 -2.39 -10.29 23.70
N VAL A 308 -1.25 -10.98 23.55
CA VAL A 308 -1.21 -12.43 23.34
C VAL A 308 -1.66 -13.23 24.57
N ARG A 309 -1.45 -12.69 25.76
CA ARG A 309 -1.89 -13.35 27.01
C ARG A 309 -3.41 -13.48 27.12
N LYS A 310 -4.15 -12.55 26.53
CA LYS A 310 -5.62 -12.53 26.55
C LYS A 310 -6.27 -13.19 25.32
N MET A 311 -5.50 -13.52 24.30
CA MET A 311 -6.01 -14.17 23.09
C MET A 311 -6.27 -15.66 23.32
N ASN A 312 -7.39 -16.17 22.80
CA ASN A 312 -7.72 -17.60 22.80
C ASN A 312 -7.02 -18.37 21.68
N TYR A 313 -5.71 -18.13 21.50
CA TYR A 313 -4.91 -18.77 20.47
C TYR A 313 -3.61 -19.32 21.07
N GLU A 314 -3.25 -20.53 20.71
CA GLU A 314 -2.19 -21.31 21.33
C GLU A 314 -0.78 -21.02 20.80
N PHE A 315 -0.64 -20.28 19.71
CA PHE A 315 0.63 -19.92 19.07
C PHE A 315 1.59 -21.11 18.86
N ARG A 316 1.05 -22.24 18.34
CA ARG A 316 1.82 -23.45 18.07
C ARG A 316 2.73 -23.24 16.86
N PHE A 317 3.89 -23.93 16.85
CA PHE A 317 4.80 -23.99 15.70
C PHE A 317 5.24 -22.62 15.15
N PRO A 318 5.88 -21.75 15.96
CA PRO A 318 6.27 -20.42 15.51
C PRO A 318 7.25 -20.43 14.33
N GLY A 319 8.16 -21.43 14.26
CA GLY A 319 9.05 -21.60 13.10
C GLY A 319 8.30 -21.89 11.79
N LEU A 320 7.25 -22.72 11.85
CA LEU A 320 6.41 -22.99 10.68
C LEU A 320 5.62 -21.72 10.25
N PHE A 321 5.09 -20.97 11.22
CA PHE A 321 4.44 -19.68 10.93
C PHE A 321 5.41 -18.73 10.23
N THR A 322 6.64 -18.59 10.75
CA THR A 322 7.66 -17.73 10.13
C THR A 322 7.99 -18.20 8.71
N ALA A 323 8.20 -19.51 8.50
CA ALA A 323 8.54 -20.05 7.18
C ALA A 323 7.42 -19.85 6.15
N LEU A 324 6.16 -20.13 6.52
CA LEU A 324 5.01 -19.94 5.62
C LEU A 324 4.79 -18.47 5.28
N THR A 325 4.81 -17.59 6.28
CA THR A 325 4.63 -16.15 6.05
C THR A 325 5.82 -15.53 5.30
N PHE A 326 7.03 -16.05 5.46
CA PHE A 326 8.20 -15.69 4.66
C PHE A 326 8.00 -16.08 3.19
N GLY A 327 7.55 -17.31 2.91
CA GLY A 327 7.22 -17.75 1.54
C GLY A 327 6.16 -16.87 0.86
N VAL A 328 5.09 -16.52 1.59
CA VAL A 328 4.07 -15.58 1.11
C VAL A 328 4.66 -14.20 0.84
N TYR A 329 5.51 -13.68 1.72
CA TYR A 329 6.20 -12.40 1.50
C TYR A 329 7.12 -12.46 0.29
N ALA A 330 7.91 -13.49 0.14
CA ALA A 330 8.84 -13.66 -0.98
C ALA A 330 8.12 -13.80 -2.34
N SER A 331 6.93 -14.38 -2.37
CA SER A 331 6.15 -14.57 -3.61
C SER A 331 5.81 -13.27 -4.35
N GLN A 332 5.86 -12.12 -3.67
CA GLN A 332 5.64 -10.79 -4.28
C GLN A 332 6.67 -10.43 -5.36
N ALA A 333 7.91 -10.86 -5.19
CA ALA A 333 8.99 -10.57 -6.13
C ALA A 333 9.07 -11.60 -7.27
N THR A 334 8.37 -12.74 -7.16
CA THR A 334 8.54 -13.85 -8.09
C THR A 334 8.21 -13.48 -9.53
N ALA A 335 7.13 -12.73 -9.75
CA ALA A 335 6.71 -12.35 -11.10
C ALA A 335 7.72 -11.43 -11.80
N THR A 336 8.28 -10.44 -11.10
CA THR A 336 9.30 -9.53 -11.66
C THR A 336 10.65 -10.23 -11.84
N ILE A 337 11.07 -11.04 -10.87
CA ILE A 337 12.29 -11.85 -11.02
C ILE A 337 12.17 -12.81 -12.20
N TYR A 338 10.98 -13.37 -12.44
CA TYR A 338 10.73 -14.22 -13.59
C TYR A 338 10.90 -13.46 -14.91
N VAL A 339 10.29 -12.27 -15.02
CA VAL A 339 10.21 -11.51 -16.28
C VAL A 339 11.49 -10.72 -16.56
N ASP A 340 11.97 -9.90 -15.59
CA ASP A 340 13.07 -8.95 -15.79
C ASP A 340 14.32 -9.23 -14.93
N GLY A 341 14.29 -10.26 -14.10
CA GLY A 341 15.42 -10.65 -13.26
C GLY A 341 15.65 -9.78 -12.03
N THR A 342 14.77 -8.80 -11.76
CA THR A 342 14.89 -7.87 -10.62
C THR A 342 13.78 -8.08 -9.58
N MET A 343 13.95 -7.52 -8.38
CA MET A 343 12.86 -7.49 -7.39
C MET A 343 11.79 -6.44 -7.72
N GLY A 344 11.95 -5.72 -8.82
CA GLY A 344 11.16 -4.55 -9.18
C GLY A 344 11.59 -3.28 -8.43
N GLY A 345 11.51 -2.15 -9.13
CA GLY A 345 11.75 -0.81 -8.59
C GLY A 345 10.45 -0.03 -8.42
N GLY A 346 10.59 1.24 -8.07
CA GLY A 346 9.47 2.16 -7.98
C GLY A 346 8.41 1.69 -6.97
N ARG A 347 7.15 1.83 -7.35
CA ARG A 347 5.96 1.46 -6.56
C ARG A 347 5.96 0.02 -6.04
N GLN A 348 6.67 -0.90 -6.70
CA GLN A 348 6.80 -2.27 -6.22
C GLN A 348 7.69 -2.36 -4.97
N GLY A 349 8.76 -1.57 -4.91
CA GLY A 349 9.60 -1.45 -3.72
C GLY A 349 8.80 -0.99 -2.50
N ALA A 350 7.80 -0.11 -2.70
CA ALA A 350 6.91 0.31 -1.63
C ALA A 350 6.04 -0.84 -1.09
N ILE A 351 5.46 -1.68 -1.97
CA ILE A 351 4.69 -2.86 -1.52
C ILE A 351 5.59 -3.80 -0.72
N LEU A 352 6.77 -4.11 -1.22
CA LEU A 352 7.72 -4.96 -0.51
C LEU A 352 8.03 -4.40 0.89
N TRP A 353 8.17 -3.07 1.01
CA TRP A 353 8.36 -2.39 2.29
C TRP A 353 7.16 -2.52 3.23
N TYR A 354 5.93 -2.32 2.74
CA TYR A 354 4.72 -2.44 3.56
C TYR A 354 4.53 -3.86 4.09
N PHE A 355 4.74 -4.86 3.25
CA PHE A 355 4.66 -6.25 3.66
C PHE A 355 5.81 -6.66 4.59
N TYR A 356 7.01 -6.10 4.41
CA TYR A 356 8.11 -6.30 5.34
C TYR A 356 7.73 -5.86 6.76
N VAL A 357 7.20 -4.65 6.91
CA VAL A 357 6.78 -4.12 8.22
C VAL A 357 5.68 -4.99 8.83
N LEU A 358 4.68 -5.36 8.02
CA LEU A 358 3.59 -6.25 8.46
C LEU A 358 4.12 -7.63 8.88
N TRP A 359 5.01 -8.23 8.07
CA TRP A 359 5.62 -9.52 8.34
C TRP A 359 6.43 -9.52 9.63
N MET A 360 7.26 -8.50 9.84
CA MET A 360 8.06 -8.36 11.06
C MET A 360 7.18 -8.26 12.30
N VAL A 361 6.17 -7.40 12.28
CA VAL A 361 5.24 -7.21 13.39
C VAL A 361 4.45 -8.50 13.67
N ALA A 362 3.93 -9.16 12.65
CA ALA A 362 3.19 -10.42 12.79
C ALA A 362 4.06 -11.53 13.42
N ASN A 363 5.31 -11.66 12.97
CA ASN A 363 6.24 -12.66 13.50
C ASN A 363 6.63 -12.36 14.94
N VAL A 364 7.00 -11.12 15.29
CA VAL A 364 7.35 -10.76 16.67
C VAL A 364 6.16 -10.99 17.61
N LEU A 365 4.94 -10.61 17.20
CA LEU A 365 3.72 -10.89 17.97
C LEU A 365 3.50 -12.40 18.15
N TYR A 366 3.68 -13.20 17.10
CA TYR A 366 3.49 -14.66 17.18
C TYR A 366 4.51 -15.32 18.09
N TRP A 367 5.80 -14.95 17.99
CA TRP A 367 6.85 -15.45 18.89
C TRP A 367 6.62 -15.00 20.33
N CYS A 368 6.19 -13.76 20.59
CA CYS A 368 5.76 -13.32 21.92
C CYS A 368 4.64 -14.21 22.47
N GLY A 369 3.66 -14.58 21.63
CA GLY A 369 2.58 -15.47 22.01
C GLY A 369 3.07 -16.87 22.39
N TRP A 370 3.96 -17.44 21.59
CA TRP A 370 4.57 -18.75 21.87
C TRP A 370 5.37 -18.73 23.18
N ILE A 371 6.23 -17.71 23.37
CA ILE A 371 6.99 -17.56 24.61
C ILE A 371 6.07 -17.42 25.81
N ALA A 372 5.07 -16.53 25.74
CA ALA A 372 4.15 -16.27 26.84
C ALA A 372 3.35 -17.51 27.26
N LYS A 373 2.81 -18.26 26.29
CA LYS A 373 1.88 -19.37 26.55
C LYS A 373 2.55 -20.72 26.72
N ARG A 374 3.59 -20.99 25.94
CA ARG A 374 4.23 -22.30 25.85
C ARG A 374 5.50 -22.41 26.68
N VAL A 375 6.32 -21.38 26.70
CA VAL A 375 7.61 -21.41 27.42
C VAL A 375 7.42 -21.01 28.87
N LEU A 376 6.87 -19.80 29.09
CA LEU A 376 6.76 -19.21 30.42
C LEU A 376 5.43 -19.55 31.13
N LYS A 377 4.44 -20.08 30.40
CA LYS A 377 3.09 -20.37 30.93
C LYS A 377 2.52 -19.20 31.74
N ALA A 378 2.76 -17.98 31.25
CA ALA A 378 2.54 -16.72 31.96
C ALA A 378 1.08 -16.27 32.03
N GLU A 379 0.12 -17.11 31.60
CA GLU A 379 -1.32 -16.78 31.60
C GLU A 379 -1.86 -16.41 32.98
N LYS A 380 -1.25 -16.90 34.06
CA LYS A 380 -1.70 -16.75 35.44
C LYS A 380 -0.76 -15.92 36.35
N SER A 381 0.28 -15.28 35.77
CA SER A 381 1.26 -14.54 36.61
C SER A 381 0.83 -13.10 36.85
N GLU A 382 0.08 -12.84 37.93
CA GLU A 382 -0.28 -11.48 38.37
C GLU A 382 0.95 -10.61 38.70
N LYS A 383 2.04 -11.20 39.22
CA LYS A 383 3.30 -10.46 39.50
C LYS A 383 3.93 -9.87 38.26
N ALA A 384 3.92 -10.59 37.13
CA ALA A 384 4.45 -10.10 35.85
C ALA A 384 3.61 -8.93 35.31
N ASP A 385 2.28 -8.97 35.50
CA ASP A 385 1.39 -7.87 35.12
C ASP A 385 1.64 -6.62 35.93
N LEU A 386 1.78 -6.75 37.25
CA LEU A 386 2.05 -5.62 38.13
C LEU A 386 3.39 -4.93 37.82
N LEU A 387 4.43 -5.70 37.52
CA LEU A 387 5.74 -5.16 37.11
C LEU A 387 5.67 -4.46 35.75
N ALA A 388 5.07 -5.09 34.74
CA ALA A 388 4.86 -4.51 33.44
C ALA A 388 4.04 -3.20 33.52
N GLN A 389 2.98 -3.17 34.32
CA GLN A 389 2.17 -1.98 34.55
C GLN A 389 2.93 -0.86 35.27
N LYS A 390 3.76 -1.19 36.26
CA LYS A 390 4.52 -0.20 37.02
C LYS A 390 5.51 0.57 36.16
N TYR A 391 6.15 -0.11 35.21
CA TYR A 391 7.23 0.45 34.40
C TYR A 391 6.84 0.82 32.97
N LEU A 392 5.63 0.48 32.49
CA LEU A 392 5.20 0.66 31.10
C LEU A 392 5.43 2.09 30.57
N LEU A 393 5.05 3.11 31.35
CA LEU A 393 5.19 4.51 30.89
C LEU A 393 6.66 4.93 30.82
N ARG A 394 7.50 4.48 31.78
CA ARG A 394 8.95 4.76 31.73
C ARG A 394 9.62 4.05 30.56
N TYR A 395 9.28 2.78 30.35
CA TYR A 395 9.75 2.00 29.22
C TYR A 395 9.39 2.67 27.90
N PHE A 396 8.12 3.05 27.74
CA PHE A 396 7.62 3.75 26.56
C PHE A 396 8.36 5.08 26.34
N ALA A 397 8.55 5.88 27.38
CA ALA A 397 9.24 7.16 27.27
C ALA A 397 10.71 6.99 26.90
N VAL A 398 11.44 6.05 27.51
CA VAL A 398 12.87 5.81 27.21
C VAL A 398 13.04 5.23 25.79
N THR A 399 12.31 4.17 25.44
CA THR A 399 12.43 3.55 24.12
C THR A 399 11.92 4.47 23.02
N GLY A 400 10.85 5.24 23.28
CA GLY A 400 10.34 6.24 22.35
C GLY A 400 11.30 7.40 22.15
N ALA A 401 11.94 7.88 23.21
CA ALA A 401 12.97 8.93 23.12
C ALA A 401 14.21 8.43 22.35
N LEU A 402 14.66 7.20 22.60
CA LEU A 402 15.76 6.59 21.84
C LEU A 402 15.41 6.44 20.35
N LEU A 403 14.20 5.99 20.03
CA LEU A 403 13.74 5.89 18.65
C LEU A 403 13.68 7.26 17.99
N ALA A 404 13.11 8.27 18.67
CA ALA A 404 13.07 9.64 18.17
C ALA A 404 14.48 10.20 17.95
N ALA A 405 15.40 9.97 18.87
CA ALA A 405 16.79 10.37 18.72
C ALA A 405 17.47 9.71 17.51
N VAL A 406 17.28 8.40 17.32
CA VAL A 406 17.85 7.68 16.16
C VAL A 406 17.24 8.17 14.83
N VAL A 407 15.97 8.56 14.82
CA VAL A 407 15.35 9.15 13.62
C VAL A 407 15.86 10.57 13.36
N LEU A 408 15.92 11.43 14.38
CA LEU A 408 16.29 12.84 14.26
C LEU A 408 17.80 13.03 13.99
N PHE A 409 18.65 12.30 14.70
CA PHE A 409 20.12 12.44 14.59
C PHE A 409 20.74 11.46 13.58
N GLY A 410 20.01 10.42 13.17
CA GLY A 410 20.54 9.43 12.24
C GLY A 410 20.51 9.89 10.79
N ASN A 411 19.36 10.14 10.23
CA ASN A 411 19.18 10.65 8.86
C ASN A 411 17.73 11.12 8.65
N VAL A 412 17.32 12.18 9.33
CA VAL A 412 15.97 12.75 9.17
C VAL A 412 15.71 13.22 7.74
N GLN A 413 16.77 13.63 7.03
CA GLN A 413 16.67 14.16 5.67
C GLN A 413 16.18 13.12 4.65
N SER A 414 16.39 11.83 4.91
CA SER A 414 15.90 10.73 4.06
C SER A 414 14.43 10.39 4.30
N THR A 415 13.79 10.96 5.33
CA THR A 415 12.39 10.68 5.62
C THR A 415 11.46 11.40 4.66
N THR A 416 10.36 10.74 4.28
CA THR A 416 9.35 11.30 3.39
C THR A 416 8.79 12.64 3.90
N SER A 417 8.52 12.72 5.20
CA SER A 417 7.97 13.93 5.83
C SER A 417 8.95 15.11 5.81
N TYR A 418 10.25 14.88 6.04
CA TYR A 418 11.24 15.94 5.96
C TYR A 418 11.44 16.43 4.51
N ARG A 419 11.47 15.51 3.55
CA ARG A 419 11.53 15.83 2.11
C ARG A 419 10.34 16.70 1.71
N ALA A 420 9.12 16.31 2.10
CA ALA A 420 7.90 17.08 1.87
C ALA A 420 7.95 18.47 2.53
N TYR A 421 8.39 18.54 3.80
CA TYR A 421 8.58 19.80 4.50
C TYR A 421 9.58 20.74 3.80
N ARG A 422 10.72 20.20 3.34
CA ARG A 422 11.74 20.95 2.58
C ARG A 422 11.19 21.51 1.28
N MET A 423 10.42 20.69 0.53
CA MET A 423 9.79 21.13 -0.71
C MET A 423 8.79 22.28 -0.48
N TRP A 424 7.98 22.17 0.56
CA TRP A 424 7.03 23.22 0.93
C TRP A 424 7.74 24.49 1.38
N ARG A 425 8.72 24.36 2.30
CA ARG A 425 9.45 25.48 2.86
C ARG A 425 10.25 26.27 1.82
N ASN A 426 10.84 25.58 0.85
CA ASN A 426 11.66 26.20 -0.20
C ASN A 426 10.83 26.75 -1.37
N GLY A 427 9.50 26.63 -1.35
CA GLY A 427 8.64 27.11 -2.41
C GLY A 427 8.60 26.22 -3.65
N TRP A 428 9.27 25.06 -3.64
CA TRP A 428 9.34 24.17 -4.82
C TRP A 428 8.00 23.55 -5.18
N ALA A 429 7.22 23.14 -4.19
CA ALA A 429 5.88 22.61 -4.41
C ALA A 429 4.93 23.67 -4.96
N GLN A 430 5.06 24.91 -4.46
CA GLN A 430 4.26 26.05 -4.93
C GLN A 430 4.57 26.39 -6.38
N ALA A 431 5.87 26.46 -6.74
CA ALA A 431 6.31 26.74 -8.10
C ALA A 431 5.84 25.66 -9.09
N TYR A 432 5.89 24.37 -8.69
CA TYR A 432 5.37 23.27 -9.47
C TYR A 432 3.86 23.39 -9.70
N GLY A 433 3.10 23.68 -8.64
CA GLY A 433 1.66 23.87 -8.74
C GLY A 433 1.28 25.06 -9.63
N ALA A 434 1.98 26.20 -9.51
CA ALA A 434 1.76 27.36 -10.37
C ALA A 434 2.03 27.05 -11.85
N GLY A 435 3.13 26.35 -12.14
CA GLY A 435 3.46 25.94 -13.52
C GLY A 435 2.40 25.00 -14.12
N TRP A 436 1.79 24.13 -13.32
CA TRP A 436 0.70 23.29 -13.79
C TRP A 436 -0.60 24.09 -13.99
N GLU A 437 -0.94 25.05 -13.13
CA GLU A 437 -2.11 25.92 -13.32
C GLU A 437 -2.01 26.70 -14.64
N GLU A 438 -0.82 27.25 -14.96
CA GLU A 438 -0.57 27.93 -16.25
C GLU A 438 -0.75 26.97 -17.44
N ARG A 439 -0.21 25.75 -17.35
CA ARG A 439 -0.37 24.73 -18.40
C ARG A 439 -1.83 24.33 -18.60
N ILE A 440 -2.57 24.10 -17.52
CA ILE A 440 -3.98 23.72 -17.56
C ILE A 440 -4.83 24.82 -18.19
N ALA A 441 -4.54 26.10 -17.91
CA ALA A 441 -5.24 27.20 -18.54
C ALA A 441 -5.10 27.17 -20.07
N VAL A 442 -3.89 26.91 -20.60
CA VAL A 442 -3.63 26.76 -22.03
C VAL A 442 -4.22 25.46 -22.59
N LEU A 443 -4.12 24.35 -21.86
CA LEU A 443 -4.67 23.05 -22.28
C LEU A 443 -6.20 23.07 -22.39
N LYS A 444 -6.89 23.91 -21.63
CA LYS A 444 -8.36 24.07 -21.67
C LYS A 444 -8.84 25.14 -22.66
N ASP A 445 -7.93 25.93 -23.23
CA ASP A 445 -8.28 26.92 -24.24
C ASP A 445 -8.46 26.25 -25.60
N ASP A 446 -9.70 26.11 -26.06
CA ASP A 446 -10.04 25.47 -27.35
C ASP A 446 -9.46 26.18 -28.57
N SER A 447 -9.05 27.44 -28.46
CA SER A 447 -8.40 28.18 -29.53
C SER A 447 -6.96 27.72 -29.76
N VAL A 448 -6.31 27.15 -28.75
CA VAL A 448 -4.92 26.65 -28.81
C VAL A 448 -4.93 25.17 -29.15
N LYS A 449 -4.59 24.83 -30.42
CA LYS A 449 -4.56 23.40 -30.87
C LYS A 449 -3.25 22.70 -30.58
N ASN A 450 -2.13 23.41 -30.62
CA ASN A 450 -0.78 22.88 -30.50
C ASN A 450 0.00 23.66 -29.41
N PRO A 451 -0.31 23.46 -28.11
CA PRO A 451 0.36 24.17 -27.05
C PRO A 451 1.85 23.79 -26.94
N VAL A 452 2.68 24.78 -26.66
CA VAL A 452 4.11 24.65 -26.43
C VAL A 452 4.44 25.12 -25.04
N PHE A 453 5.11 24.28 -24.25
CA PHE A 453 5.42 24.56 -22.85
C PHE A 453 6.92 24.61 -22.60
N ARG A 454 7.30 25.23 -21.48
CA ARG A 454 8.62 25.08 -20.89
C ARG A 454 8.64 23.87 -19.96
N PRO A 455 9.79 23.18 -19.79
CA PRO A 455 9.92 22.13 -18.80
C PRO A 455 9.72 22.70 -17.40
N LEU A 456 9.07 21.94 -16.52
CA LEU A 456 9.01 22.27 -15.11
C LEU A 456 10.29 21.81 -14.41
N ASN A 457 10.66 22.54 -13.35
CA ASN A 457 11.75 22.09 -12.49
C ASN A 457 11.34 20.80 -11.78
N TYR A 458 12.27 19.85 -11.73
CA TYR A 458 12.02 18.58 -11.06
C TYR A 458 11.70 18.77 -9.57
N VAL A 459 10.61 18.13 -9.13
CA VAL A 459 10.11 18.17 -7.75
C VAL A 459 9.90 16.75 -7.24
N GLU A 460 10.81 16.33 -6.40
CA GLU A 460 11.10 14.95 -5.99
C GLU A 460 9.90 14.09 -5.59
N LEU A 461 8.90 14.63 -4.87
CA LEU A 461 7.76 13.87 -4.37
C LEU A 461 6.47 14.05 -5.16
N LEU A 462 6.39 15.10 -5.98
CA LEU A 462 5.16 15.45 -6.72
C LEU A 462 5.26 15.10 -8.20
N MET A 463 6.47 15.07 -8.75
CA MET A 463 6.67 14.86 -10.18
C MET A 463 7.13 13.42 -10.44
N TYR A 464 6.24 12.57 -10.92
CA TYR A 464 6.65 11.27 -11.43
C TYR A 464 7.41 11.44 -12.76
N THR A 465 6.81 12.13 -13.72
CA THR A 465 7.47 12.54 -14.96
C THR A 465 6.81 13.81 -15.50
N ASP A 466 7.60 14.68 -16.12
CA ASP A 466 7.07 15.85 -16.84
C ASP A 466 6.72 15.49 -18.29
N LEU A 467 6.04 16.40 -18.98
CA LEU A 467 5.98 16.43 -20.44
C LEU A 467 7.41 16.50 -21.01
N GLN A 468 7.69 15.78 -22.06
CA GLN A 468 9.06 15.56 -22.55
C GLN A 468 9.36 16.46 -23.76
N PRO A 469 10.62 16.91 -23.93
CA PRO A 469 11.08 17.49 -25.19
C PRO A 469 10.93 16.51 -26.35
N GLU A 470 10.87 16.98 -27.59
CA GLU A 470 10.66 16.16 -28.80
C GLU A 470 11.58 14.94 -28.93
N ASN A 471 12.78 14.99 -28.30
CA ASN A 471 13.76 13.88 -28.34
C ASN A 471 13.51 12.83 -27.24
N GLY A 472 12.47 13.00 -26.39
CA GLY A 472 12.19 12.15 -25.23
C GLY A 472 11.05 11.16 -25.46
N TYR A 473 10.48 10.65 -24.37
CA TYR A 473 9.32 9.77 -24.38
C TYR A 473 8.05 10.52 -24.80
N VAL A 474 7.90 10.76 -26.09
CA VAL A 474 6.83 11.56 -26.72
C VAL A 474 5.43 11.01 -26.41
N TRP A 475 5.29 9.74 -25.99
CA TRP A 475 4.01 9.14 -25.66
C TRP A 475 3.30 9.86 -24.48
N VAL A 476 4.05 10.43 -23.54
CA VAL A 476 3.49 11.22 -22.43
C VAL A 476 2.78 12.46 -22.98
N ASN A 477 3.40 13.11 -23.97
CA ASN A 477 2.85 14.30 -24.63
C ASN A 477 1.60 13.96 -25.43
N TRP A 478 1.60 12.81 -26.14
CA TRP A 478 0.41 12.34 -26.85
C TRP A 478 -0.74 12.03 -25.92
N ALA A 479 -0.45 11.36 -24.78
CA ALA A 479 -1.45 11.06 -23.77
C ALA A 479 -2.10 12.34 -23.21
N CYS A 480 -1.28 13.36 -22.93
CA CYS A 480 -1.76 14.67 -22.49
C CYS A 480 -2.59 15.36 -23.58
N ALA A 481 -2.10 15.39 -24.83
CA ALA A 481 -2.82 15.96 -25.96
C ALA A 481 -4.19 15.29 -26.16
N GLU A 482 -4.22 13.96 -26.17
CA GLU A 482 -5.46 13.19 -26.34
C GLU A 482 -6.44 13.40 -25.20
N TYR A 483 -5.96 13.53 -23.97
CA TYR A 483 -6.78 13.79 -22.79
C TYR A 483 -7.50 15.13 -22.90
N TYR A 484 -6.80 16.22 -23.28
CA TYR A 484 -7.34 17.56 -23.40
C TYR A 484 -7.91 17.90 -24.80
N GLY A 485 -7.92 16.94 -25.73
CA GLY A 485 -8.43 17.16 -27.09
C GLY A 485 -7.57 18.10 -27.94
N LYS A 486 -6.24 18.11 -27.71
CA LYS A 486 -5.27 18.88 -28.52
C LYS A 486 -4.73 18.04 -29.67
N GLU A 487 -4.27 18.70 -30.73
CA GLU A 487 -3.60 18.03 -31.87
C GLU A 487 -2.19 17.56 -31.48
N SER A 488 -1.46 18.38 -30.74
CA SER A 488 -0.15 18.06 -30.17
C SER A 488 0.13 18.84 -28.89
N VAL A 489 1.05 18.32 -28.07
CA VAL A 489 1.64 19.02 -26.92
C VAL A 489 3.14 18.91 -27.05
N THR A 490 3.86 20.02 -27.00
CA THR A 490 5.33 20.06 -27.17
C THR A 490 5.98 20.76 -26.00
N VAL A 491 7.19 20.31 -25.63
CA VAL A 491 8.04 20.99 -24.64
C VAL A 491 9.35 21.38 -25.31
N VAL A 492 9.74 22.63 -25.19
CA VAL A 492 10.99 23.14 -25.77
C VAL A 492 12.05 23.26 -24.69
N ALA A 493 13.08 22.41 -24.74
CA ALA A 493 14.26 22.51 -23.91
C ALA A 493 15.13 23.67 -24.41
N GLY A 494 15.29 24.72 -23.60
CA GLY A 494 16.24 25.82 -23.93
C GLY A 494 15.68 27.24 -23.90
N MET A 495 14.40 27.45 -23.62
CA MET A 495 13.92 28.77 -23.22
C MET A 495 14.15 29.00 -21.72
N THR A 496 15.41 29.07 -21.29
CA THR A 496 15.75 29.68 -20.00
C THR A 496 15.46 31.17 -20.16
N GLY A 497 14.35 31.63 -19.57
CA GLY A 497 14.13 33.05 -19.41
C GLY A 497 15.22 33.62 -18.48
N GLU A 498 15.84 34.70 -18.93
CA GLU A 498 16.65 35.60 -18.14
C GLU A 498 15.91 36.08 -16.88
#